data_fe5242bf1813ed3eafae5ac7004a3d6e
#
_entry.id   fe5242bf1813ed3eafae5ac7004a3d6e
#
_cell.length_a   1.000
_cell.length_b   1.000
_cell.length_c   1.000
_cell.angle_alpha   90.00
_cell.angle_beta   90.00
_cell.angle_gamma   90.00
#
_symmetry.space_group_name_H-M   'P 1'
#
loop_
_entity.id
_entity.type
_entity.pdbx_description
1 polymer ?
#
loop_
_entity_poly.entity_id
_entity_poly.type
_entity_poly.pdbx_seq_one_letter_code
_entity_poly.pdbx_strand_id
1 'polypeptide(L)'
;MAAFRKLKDFLKTSDADLDRERLRQFCQDVPGVTTIGNAEPRKEFTVAGEISSLRIVPRAGSPSLEATVNDGSGSLVVVWTGRRRIPGVAPGKRLVLTGRGAPHGAGGRLMVLNPRYELL
;
A
#
# COMPACT_ATOMS: atom_id res chain seq x y z
N MET A 1 30.10 -8.60 23.80
CA MET A 1 29.19 -9.49 23.06
C MET A 1 27.75 -8.99 23.06
N ALA A 2 27.14 -8.77 24.23
CA ALA A 2 25.78 -8.25 24.31
C ALA A 2 25.62 -6.84 23.73
N ALA A 3 26.58 -5.95 23.97
CA ALA A 3 26.57 -4.58 23.46
C ALA A 3 26.66 -4.54 21.93
N PHE A 4 27.43 -5.42 21.32
CA PHE A 4 27.57 -5.51 19.86
C PHE A 4 26.27 -5.98 19.21
N ARG A 5 25.59 -6.94 19.83
CA ARG A 5 24.31 -7.45 19.35
C ARG A 5 23.23 -6.36 19.39
N LYS A 6 23.18 -5.57 20.48
CA LYS A 6 22.24 -4.45 20.61
C LYS A 6 22.48 -3.37 19.55
N LEU A 7 23.74 -3.08 19.25
CA LEU A 7 24.08 -2.11 18.21
C LEU A 7 23.61 -2.58 16.84
N LYS A 8 23.80 -3.86 16.55
CA LYS A 8 23.37 -4.45 15.27
C LYS A 8 21.85 -4.41 15.11
N ASP A 9 21.10 -4.72 16.17
CA ASP A 9 19.65 -4.63 16.17
C ASP A 9 19.18 -3.19 16.03
N PHE A 10 19.82 -2.25 16.69
CA PHE A 10 19.55 -0.82 16.57
C PHE A 10 19.74 -0.32 15.13
N LEU A 11 20.84 -0.71 14.49
CA LEU A 11 21.12 -0.32 13.11
C LEU A 11 20.08 -0.89 12.13
N LYS A 12 19.65 -2.12 12.30
CA LYS A 12 18.58 -2.72 11.48
C LYS A 12 17.27 -1.96 11.65
N THR A 13 16.87 -1.67 12.86
CA THR A 13 15.65 -0.93 13.15
C THR A 13 15.72 0.48 12.57
N SER A 14 16.88 1.12 12.69
CA SER A 14 17.12 2.45 12.16
C SER A 14 17.00 2.51 10.65
N ASP A 15 17.53 1.49 9.94
CA ASP A 15 17.43 1.40 8.48
C ASP A 15 15.98 1.19 8.03
N ALA A 16 15.24 0.33 8.70
CA ALA A 16 13.83 0.09 8.41
C ALA A 16 12.99 1.35 8.65
N ASP A 17 13.28 2.08 9.72
CA ASP A 17 12.59 3.33 10.04
C ASP A 17 12.90 4.42 9.02
N LEU A 18 14.14 4.50 8.55
CA LEU A 18 14.54 5.44 7.50
C LEU A 18 13.86 5.13 6.17
N ASP A 19 13.75 3.86 5.80
CA ASP A 19 13.08 3.45 4.57
C ASP A 19 11.59 3.78 4.62
N ARG A 20 10.96 3.56 5.76
CA ARG A 20 9.56 3.92 5.97
C ARG A 20 9.35 5.42 5.87
N GLU A 21 10.24 6.20 6.46
CA GLU A 21 10.17 7.66 6.45
C GLU A 21 10.40 8.21 5.03
N ARG A 22 11.31 7.64 4.28
CA ARG A 22 11.55 8.01 2.87
C ARG A 22 10.33 7.74 2.01
N LEU A 23 9.70 6.57 2.18
CA LEU A 23 8.47 6.24 1.47
C LEU A 23 7.36 7.22 1.83
N ARG A 24 7.18 7.49 3.10
CA ARG A 24 6.19 8.43 3.61
C ARG A 24 6.39 9.82 3.00
N GLN A 25 7.63 10.31 3.00
CA GLN A 25 7.96 11.61 2.44
C GLN A 25 7.69 11.65 0.94
N PHE A 26 8.11 10.63 0.20
CA PHE A 26 7.84 10.54 -1.23
C PHE A 26 6.35 10.62 -1.51
N CYS A 27 5.55 9.85 -0.80
CA CYS A 27 4.11 9.79 -1.02
C CYS A 27 3.42 11.11 -0.66
N GLN A 28 3.83 11.76 0.42
CA GLN A 28 3.27 13.04 0.83
C GLN A 28 3.57 14.17 -0.16
N ASP A 29 4.67 14.07 -0.89
CA ASP A 29 5.06 15.08 -1.88
C ASP A 29 4.25 14.99 -3.18
N VAL A 30 3.49 13.92 -3.38
CA VAL A 30 2.59 13.79 -4.53
C VAL A 30 1.40 14.75 -4.34
N PRO A 31 1.14 15.66 -5.31
CA PRO A 31 0.06 16.62 -5.15
C PRO A 31 -1.32 15.97 -5.02
N GLY A 32 -2.16 16.51 -4.14
CA GLY A 32 -3.55 16.11 -4.02
C GLY A 32 -3.82 14.85 -3.23
N VAL A 33 -2.79 14.26 -2.58
CA VAL A 33 -2.97 13.02 -1.81
C VAL A 33 -3.24 13.31 -0.34
N THR A 34 -3.99 12.40 0.28
CA THR A 34 -4.03 12.24 1.74
C THR A 34 -3.17 11.02 2.11
N THR A 35 -2.93 10.81 3.39
CA THR A 35 -2.23 9.61 3.85
C THR A 35 -3.20 8.43 3.96
N ILE A 36 -2.71 7.22 3.74
CA ILE A 36 -3.51 6.01 3.91
C ILE A 36 -4.04 5.92 5.34
N GLY A 37 -3.21 6.29 6.32
CA GLY A 37 -3.63 6.29 7.73
C GLY A 37 -4.81 7.20 8.04
N ASN A 38 -5.03 8.25 7.24
CA ASN A 38 -6.13 9.19 7.41
C ASN A 38 -7.30 8.94 6.45
N ALA A 39 -7.19 7.95 5.56
CA ALA A 39 -8.28 7.62 4.65
C ALA A 39 -9.47 7.05 5.42
N GLU A 40 -10.66 7.54 5.11
CA GLU A 40 -11.89 7.15 5.79
C GLU A 40 -12.72 6.19 4.94
N PRO A 41 -13.37 5.18 5.59
CA PRO A 41 -14.24 4.27 4.86
C PRO A 41 -15.40 5.01 4.18
N ARG A 42 -15.76 4.55 2.99
CA ARG A 42 -16.93 5.03 2.22
C ARG A 42 -16.83 6.46 1.72
N LYS A 43 -15.71 7.13 1.96
CA LYS A 43 -15.41 8.44 1.39
C LYS A 43 -14.37 8.30 0.31
N GLU A 44 -14.50 9.09 -0.75
CA GLU A 44 -13.49 9.12 -1.79
C GLU A 44 -12.20 9.71 -1.26
N PHE A 45 -11.08 9.09 -1.62
CA PHE A 45 -9.75 9.59 -1.27
C PHE A 45 -8.78 9.34 -2.42
N THR A 46 -7.71 10.10 -2.41
CA THR A 46 -6.57 9.93 -3.30
C THR A 46 -5.33 9.71 -2.44
N VAL A 47 -4.64 8.61 -2.67
CA VAL A 47 -3.42 8.27 -1.94
C VAL A 47 -2.34 7.86 -2.92
N ALA A 48 -1.09 8.04 -2.52
CA ALA A 48 0.07 7.47 -3.21
C ALA A 48 0.68 6.38 -2.34
N GLY A 49 1.25 5.37 -2.95
CA GLY A 49 1.87 4.30 -2.18
C GLY A 49 2.72 3.37 -3.02
N GLU A 50 3.40 2.49 -2.36
CA GLU A 50 4.23 1.46 -2.96
C GLU A 50 3.57 0.10 -2.80
N ILE A 51 3.57 -0.68 -3.88
CA ILE A 51 3.05 -2.04 -3.85
C ILE A 51 4.05 -2.92 -3.11
N SER A 52 3.62 -3.52 -2.00
CA SER A 52 4.46 -4.41 -1.22
C SER A 52 4.26 -5.87 -1.58
N SER A 53 3.08 -6.25 -2.05
CA SER A 53 2.80 -7.62 -2.46
C SER A 53 1.65 -7.69 -3.46
N LEU A 54 1.65 -8.76 -4.25
CA LEU A 54 0.57 -9.09 -5.18
C LEU A 54 0.16 -10.53 -4.96
N ARG A 55 -1.12 -10.82 -5.16
CA ARG A 55 -1.61 -12.18 -5.24
C ARG A 55 -2.85 -12.26 -6.12
N ILE A 56 -3.11 -13.46 -6.63
CA ILE A 56 -4.32 -13.73 -7.42
C ILE A 56 -5.31 -14.44 -6.50
N VAL A 57 -6.50 -13.86 -6.37
CA VAL A 57 -7.56 -14.37 -5.50
C VAL A 57 -8.82 -14.57 -6.33
N PRO A 58 -9.41 -15.78 -6.35
CA PRO A 58 -10.65 -15.97 -7.05
C PRO A 58 -11.81 -15.27 -6.33
N ARG A 59 -12.64 -14.59 -7.10
CA ARG A 59 -13.87 -13.94 -6.62
C ARG A 59 -14.99 -14.21 -7.57
N ALA A 60 -16.10 -14.75 -7.08
CA ALA A 60 -17.29 -15.06 -7.87
C ALA A 60 -16.97 -15.86 -9.15
N GLY A 61 -16.05 -16.82 -9.06
CA GLY A 61 -15.66 -17.66 -10.18
C GLY A 61 -14.67 -17.05 -11.16
N SER A 62 -14.20 -15.82 -10.92
CA SER A 62 -13.22 -15.13 -11.76
C SER A 62 -11.96 -14.80 -10.97
N PRO A 63 -10.80 -14.72 -11.63
CA PRO A 63 -9.59 -14.27 -10.96
C PRO A 63 -9.69 -12.79 -10.59
N SER A 64 -9.02 -12.40 -9.52
CA SER A 64 -8.82 -11.01 -9.16
C SER A 64 -7.35 -10.79 -8.81
N LEU A 65 -6.81 -9.66 -9.22
CA LEU A 65 -5.47 -9.26 -8.81
C LEU A 65 -5.60 -8.40 -7.56
N GLU A 66 -4.92 -8.78 -6.50
CA GLU A 66 -4.97 -8.09 -5.21
C GLU A 66 -3.59 -7.56 -4.86
N ALA A 67 -3.48 -6.26 -4.60
CA ALA A 67 -2.24 -5.60 -4.25
C ALA A 67 -2.33 -4.98 -2.87
N THR A 68 -1.30 -5.18 -2.06
CA THR A 68 -1.14 -4.44 -0.81
C THR A 68 -0.31 -3.20 -1.10
N VAL A 69 -0.84 -2.04 -0.74
CA VAL A 69 -0.22 -0.73 -0.98
C VAL A 69 0.08 -0.06 0.34
N ASN A 70 1.28 0.46 0.49
CA ASN A 70 1.77 1.06 1.74
C ASN A 70 2.40 2.41 1.42
N ASP A 71 2.12 3.42 2.26
CA ASP A 71 2.71 4.76 2.13
C ASP A 71 3.55 5.18 3.34
N GLY A 72 3.87 4.25 4.22
CA GLY A 72 4.59 4.54 5.46
C GLY A 72 3.70 4.96 6.62
N SER A 73 2.49 5.44 6.36
CA SER A 73 1.50 5.77 7.40
C SER A 73 0.53 4.64 7.68
N GLY A 74 0.34 3.76 6.71
CA GLY A 74 -0.58 2.65 6.79
C GLY A 74 -0.59 1.87 5.49
N SER A 75 -1.45 0.87 5.39
CA SER A 75 -1.60 0.07 4.19
C SER A 75 -3.07 -0.16 3.87
N LEU A 76 -3.35 -0.37 2.58
CA LEU A 76 -4.66 -0.77 2.09
C LEU A 76 -4.51 -1.84 1.03
N VAL A 77 -5.62 -2.45 0.67
CA VAL A 77 -5.67 -3.50 -0.34
C VAL A 77 -6.43 -2.98 -1.55
N VAL A 78 -5.86 -3.12 -2.72
CA VAL A 78 -6.49 -2.79 -3.99
C VAL A 78 -6.85 -4.08 -4.70
N VAL A 79 -8.06 -4.17 -5.22
CA VAL A 79 -8.54 -5.36 -5.94
C VAL A 79 -8.99 -4.95 -7.33
N TRP A 80 -8.36 -5.55 -8.34
CA TRP A 80 -8.81 -5.43 -9.74
C TRP A 80 -9.50 -6.72 -10.12
N THR A 81 -10.82 -6.65 -10.28
CA THR A 81 -11.64 -7.82 -10.58
C THR A 81 -11.47 -8.25 -12.04
N GLY A 82 -11.48 -9.55 -12.28
CA GLY A 82 -11.35 -10.11 -13.62
C GLY A 82 -9.96 -10.01 -14.23
N ARG A 83 -8.95 -9.64 -13.47
CA ARG A 83 -7.57 -9.47 -13.95
C ARG A 83 -6.64 -10.40 -13.20
N ARG A 84 -5.68 -10.96 -13.91
CA ARG A 84 -4.57 -11.74 -13.32
C ARG A 84 -3.28 -10.94 -13.31
N ARG A 85 -3.17 -9.99 -14.23
CA ARG A 85 -1.97 -9.20 -14.43
C ARG A 85 -2.34 -7.82 -14.97
N ILE A 86 -1.64 -6.81 -14.48
CA ILE A 86 -1.74 -5.44 -14.99
C ILE A 86 -0.32 -4.97 -15.30
N PRO A 87 -0.02 -4.52 -16.52
CA PRO A 87 1.31 -4.03 -16.86
C PRO A 87 1.77 -2.93 -15.91
N GLY A 88 2.99 -3.03 -15.42
CA GLY A 88 3.58 -2.06 -14.51
C GLY A 88 3.17 -2.20 -13.04
N VAL A 89 2.21 -3.05 -12.72
CA VAL A 89 1.80 -3.33 -11.35
C VAL A 89 2.60 -4.52 -10.85
N ALA A 90 3.55 -4.25 -9.96
CA ALA A 90 4.46 -5.25 -9.40
C ALA A 90 4.98 -4.76 -8.05
N PRO A 91 5.44 -5.67 -7.17
CA PRO A 91 6.07 -5.24 -5.92
C PRO A 91 7.23 -4.27 -6.18
N GLY A 92 7.31 -3.24 -5.35
CA GLY A 92 8.30 -2.17 -5.48
C GLY A 92 7.89 -1.01 -6.38
N LYS A 93 6.84 -1.17 -7.17
CA LYS A 93 6.31 -0.09 -7.99
C LYS A 93 5.42 0.83 -7.17
N ARG A 94 5.39 2.10 -7.55
CA ARG A 94 4.61 3.12 -6.86
C ARG A 94 3.49 3.63 -7.76
N LEU A 95 2.39 3.99 -7.13
CA LEU A 95 1.23 4.49 -7.85
C LEU A 95 0.46 5.51 -7.02
N VAL A 96 -0.35 6.29 -7.68
CA VAL A 96 -1.38 7.10 -7.05
C VAL A 96 -2.73 6.50 -7.43
N LEU A 97 -3.64 6.41 -6.47
CA LEU A 97 -4.96 5.85 -6.73
C LEU A 97 -6.05 6.69 -6.09
N THR A 98 -7.21 6.69 -6.72
CA THR A 98 -8.41 7.39 -6.25
C THR A 98 -9.57 6.41 -6.23
N GLY A 99 -10.25 6.35 -5.11
CA GLY A 99 -11.40 5.47 -4.96
C GLY A 99 -12.02 5.58 -3.59
N ARG A 100 -12.96 4.70 -3.32
CA ARG A 100 -13.61 4.54 -2.03
C ARG A 100 -13.26 3.19 -1.46
N GLY A 101 -12.89 3.16 -0.19
CA GLY A 101 -12.54 1.93 0.49
C GLY A 101 -13.65 1.45 1.41
N ALA A 102 -13.74 0.14 1.56
CA ALA A 102 -14.58 -0.50 2.56
C ALA A 102 -13.69 -1.20 3.58
N PRO A 103 -14.11 -1.30 4.86
CA PRO A 103 -13.35 -2.07 5.84
C PRO A 103 -13.21 -3.52 5.38
N HIS A 104 -12.02 -4.09 5.54
CA HIS A 104 -11.70 -5.45 5.11
C HIS A 104 -10.92 -6.16 6.21
N GLY A 105 -11.46 -7.28 6.65
CA GLY A 105 -10.85 -8.06 7.71
C GLY A 105 -10.97 -7.43 9.10
N ALA A 106 -10.37 -8.08 10.08
CA ALA A 106 -10.48 -7.69 11.49
C ALA A 106 -9.63 -6.46 11.86
N GLY A 107 -8.63 -6.12 11.05
CA GLY A 107 -7.69 -5.04 11.35
C GLY A 107 -8.12 -3.65 10.91
N GLY A 108 -9.31 -3.49 10.32
CA GLY A 108 -9.77 -2.19 9.84
C GLY A 108 -9.08 -1.67 8.59
N ARG A 109 -8.27 -2.49 7.94
CA ARG A 109 -7.63 -2.14 6.66
C ARG A 109 -8.70 -1.91 5.61
N LEU A 110 -8.51 -0.88 4.78
CA LEU A 110 -9.44 -0.59 3.70
C LEU A 110 -9.14 -1.45 2.48
N MET A 111 -10.19 -1.84 1.77
CA MET A 111 -10.12 -2.49 0.47
C MET A 111 -10.80 -1.61 -0.56
N VAL A 112 -10.10 -1.36 -1.67
CA VAL A 112 -10.59 -0.53 -2.76
C VAL A 112 -10.75 -1.40 -4.00
N LEU A 113 -11.97 -1.44 -4.54
CA LEU A 113 -12.28 -2.22 -5.76
C LEU A 113 -12.13 -1.34 -6.99
N ASN A 114 -11.31 -1.79 -7.95
CA ASN A 114 -11.17 -1.17 -9.27
C ASN A 114 -10.97 0.36 -9.22
N PRO A 115 -9.99 0.87 -8.47
CA PRO A 115 -9.78 2.31 -8.38
C PRO A 115 -9.28 2.89 -9.71
N ARG A 116 -9.43 4.20 -9.86
CA ARG A 116 -8.62 4.94 -10.83
C ARG A 116 -7.20 4.97 -10.30
N TYR A 117 -6.22 4.80 -11.16
CA TYR A 117 -4.82 4.80 -10.72
C TYR A 117 -3.90 5.28 -11.82
N GLU A 118 -2.75 5.73 -11.41
CA GLU A 118 -1.66 6.15 -12.28
C GLU A 118 -0.35 5.63 -11.72
N LEU A 119 0.45 5.00 -12.56
CA LEU A 119 1.78 4.53 -12.15
C LEU A 119 2.75 5.70 -12.12
N LEU A 120 3.57 5.72 -11.09
CA LEU A 120 4.57 6.78 -10.89
C LEU A 120 5.95 6.35 -11.35
#